data_d8e79cbd0c3dff82c2126954cf264215
#
_entry.id   d8e79cbd0c3dff82c2126954cf264215
#
_cell.length_a   1.000
_cell.length_b   1.000
_cell.length_c   1.000
_cell.angle_alpha   90.00
_cell.angle_beta   90.00
_cell.angle_gamma   90.00
#
_symmetry.space_group_name_H-M   'P 1'
#
loop_
_entity.id
_entity.type
_entity.pdbx_description
1 polymer ?
#
loop_
_entity_poly.entity_id
_entity_poly.type
_entity_poly.pdbx_seq_one_letter_code
_entity_poly.pdbx_strand_id
1 'polypeptide(L)'
;FFHLFFNMYTLYFFGRILEERWGAKKFLIFYFVTGLGAAAIHTGVEWMQMQHWLGEAAQGSMAAQTSIHMLKMTPTVGASGAIYGVLMGYAMLYPDSMLTLVLPPVSLKAKWFVLIFAGIELLTGITGTGGGIAHFAHLGGLIFGYILIRVWKKRGHLYSRYD
;
A
#
# COMPACT_ATOMS: atom_id res chain seq x y z
N PHE A 1 -16.33 4.85 -7.48
CA PHE A 1 -16.97 5.17 -6.20
C PHE A 1 -16.48 4.27 -5.07
N PHE A 2 -16.56 2.95 -5.19
CA PHE A 2 -16.16 1.99 -4.13
C PHE A 2 -14.70 2.15 -3.69
N HIS A 3 -13.77 2.35 -4.62
CA HIS A 3 -12.37 2.58 -4.31
C HIS A 3 -12.15 3.81 -3.42
N LEU A 4 -12.80 4.93 -3.74
CA LEU A 4 -12.74 6.14 -2.91
C LEU A 4 -13.40 5.91 -1.55
N PHE A 5 -14.58 5.28 -1.53
CA PHE A 5 -15.30 4.99 -0.31
C PHE A 5 -14.45 4.15 0.67
N PHE A 6 -13.87 3.03 0.21
CA PHE A 6 -13.06 2.18 1.08
C PHE A 6 -11.77 2.84 1.54
N ASN A 7 -11.14 3.67 0.69
CA ASN A 7 -9.98 4.45 1.11
C ASN A 7 -10.35 5.43 2.23
N MET A 8 -11.43 6.19 2.08
CA MET A 8 -11.87 7.15 3.10
C MET A 8 -12.36 6.45 4.37
N TYR A 9 -13.07 5.35 4.24
CA TYR A 9 -13.51 4.53 5.37
C TYR A 9 -12.30 4.04 6.19
N THR A 10 -11.31 3.45 5.51
CA THR A 10 -10.09 2.95 6.16
C THR A 10 -9.30 4.09 6.81
N LEU A 11 -9.15 5.22 6.12
CA LEU A 11 -8.49 6.40 6.66
C LEU A 11 -9.20 6.93 7.91
N TYR A 12 -10.53 7.01 7.87
CA TYR A 12 -11.31 7.50 8.99
C TYR A 12 -11.17 6.60 10.22
N PHE A 13 -11.32 5.28 10.07
CA PHE A 13 -11.29 4.37 11.21
C PHE A 13 -9.87 4.13 11.73
N PHE A 14 -8.95 3.73 10.89
CA PHE A 14 -7.59 3.36 11.32
C PHE A 14 -6.66 4.58 11.42
N GLY A 15 -6.81 5.53 10.50
CA GLY A 15 -6.03 6.77 10.51
C GLY A 15 -6.30 7.59 11.77
N ARG A 16 -7.57 7.73 12.16
CA ARG A 16 -7.95 8.42 13.39
C ARG A 16 -7.29 7.79 14.63
N ILE A 17 -7.30 6.46 14.75
CA ILE A 17 -6.67 5.77 15.89
C ILE A 17 -5.16 6.06 15.94
N LEU A 18 -4.48 6.05 14.78
CA LEU A 18 -3.07 6.38 14.70
C LEU A 18 -2.81 7.86 15.00
N GLU A 19 -3.66 8.76 14.51
CA GLU A 19 -3.56 10.19 14.79
C GLU A 19 -3.77 10.48 16.28
N GLU A 20 -4.77 9.89 16.91
CA GLU A 20 -5.01 10.00 18.35
C GLU A 20 -3.81 9.50 19.16
N ARG A 21 -3.12 8.46 18.67
CA ARG A 21 -1.94 7.88 19.35
C ARG A 21 -0.68 8.70 19.18
N TRP A 22 -0.45 9.28 17.99
CA TRP A 22 0.81 9.94 17.64
C TRP A 22 0.73 11.47 17.57
N GLY A 23 -0.47 12.01 17.48
CA GLY A 23 -0.73 13.40 17.13
C GLY A 23 -0.71 13.65 15.61
N ALA A 24 -1.40 14.70 15.18
CA ALA A 24 -1.62 15.01 13.76
C ALA A 24 -0.32 15.14 12.95
N LYS A 25 0.68 15.84 13.48
CA LYS A 25 1.96 16.06 12.77
C LYS A 25 2.65 14.75 12.43
N LYS A 26 2.72 13.83 13.38
CA LYS A 26 3.41 12.55 13.20
C LYS A 26 2.60 11.61 12.29
N PHE A 27 1.27 11.63 12.43
CA PHE A 27 0.38 10.90 11.53
C PHE A 27 0.52 11.38 10.08
N LEU A 28 0.56 12.69 9.84
CA LEU A 28 0.78 13.24 8.50
C LEU A 28 2.14 12.84 7.92
N ILE A 29 3.22 12.89 8.71
CA ILE A 29 4.53 12.42 8.28
C ILE A 29 4.44 10.95 7.88
N PHE A 30 3.80 10.11 8.69
CA PHE A 30 3.61 8.70 8.40
C PHE A 30 2.85 8.49 7.09
N TYR A 31 1.73 9.17 6.92
CA TYR A 31 0.86 9.08 5.75
C TYR A 31 1.60 9.48 4.46
N PHE A 32 2.30 10.62 4.48
CA PHE A 32 3.05 11.07 3.31
C PHE A 32 4.26 10.19 2.99
N VAL A 33 5.02 9.75 3.99
CA VAL A 33 6.17 8.87 3.77
C VAL A 33 5.71 7.53 3.18
N THR A 34 4.64 6.95 3.68
CA THR A 34 4.10 5.69 3.13
C THR A 34 3.53 5.88 1.72
N GLY A 35 2.86 6.99 1.46
CA GLY A 35 2.33 7.33 0.14
C GLY A 35 3.44 7.58 -0.90
N LEU A 36 4.45 8.36 -0.55
CA LEU A 36 5.61 8.61 -1.43
C LEU A 36 6.43 7.34 -1.65
N GLY A 37 6.60 6.52 -0.62
CA GLY A 37 7.25 5.23 -0.73
C GLY A 37 6.48 4.26 -1.63
N ALA A 38 5.16 4.23 -1.53
CA ALA A 38 4.29 3.48 -2.42
C ALA A 38 4.43 3.94 -3.87
N ALA A 39 4.42 5.26 -4.11
CA ALA A 39 4.62 5.84 -5.43
C ALA A 39 5.99 5.48 -6.01
N ALA A 40 7.05 5.53 -5.21
CA ALA A 40 8.39 5.17 -5.65
C ALA A 40 8.49 3.69 -6.08
N ILE A 41 7.91 2.76 -5.31
CA ILE A 41 7.87 1.34 -5.68
C ILE A 41 7.05 1.14 -6.96
N HIS A 42 5.88 1.74 -7.04
CA HIS A 42 5.01 1.67 -8.23
C HIS A 42 5.74 2.13 -9.49
N THR A 43 6.30 3.35 -9.46
CA THR A 43 7.03 3.94 -10.59
C THR A 43 8.27 3.11 -10.96
N GLY A 44 8.97 2.55 -9.96
CA GLY A 44 10.10 1.66 -10.19
C GLY A 44 9.71 0.39 -10.94
N VAL A 45 8.61 -0.26 -10.55
CA VAL A 45 8.09 -1.45 -11.23
C VAL A 45 7.59 -1.11 -12.62
N GLU A 46 6.85 0.00 -12.77
CA GLU A 46 6.39 0.50 -14.06
C GLU A 46 7.57 0.76 -15.04
N TRP A 47 8.61 1.39 -14.54
CA TRP A 47 9.82 1.63 -15.33
C TRP A 47 10.48 0.32 -15.78
N MET A 48 10.63 -0.66 -14.90
CA MET A 48 11.20 -1.97 -15.24
C MET A 48 10.36 -2.69 -16.30
N GLN A 49 9.04 -2.69 -16.16
CA GLN A 49 8.15 -3.29 -17.16
C GLN A 49 8.21 -2.56 -18.50
N MET A 50 8.28 -1.23 -18.48
CA MET A 50 8.44 -0.43 -19.69
C MET A 50 9.72 -0.80 -20.43
N GLN A 51 10.87 -0.91 -19.72
CA GLN A 51 12.15 -1.30 -20.34
C GLN A 51 12.08 -2.70 -20.95
N HIS A 52 11.45 -3.65 -20.26
CA HIS A 52 11.27 -4.99 -20.77
C HIS A 52 10.47 -5.00 -22.09
N TRP A 53 9.31 -4.35 -22.11
CA TRP A 53 8.47 -4.30 -23.32
C TRP A 53 9.07 -3.49 -24.46
N LEU A 54 9.84 -2.45 -24.18
CA LEU A 54 10.59 -1.72 -25.22
C LEU A 54 11.62 -2.63 -25.90
N GLY A 55 12.31 -3.49 -25.13
CA GLY A 55 13.24 -4.49 -25.68
C GLY A 55 12.55 -5.50 -26.60
N GLU A 56 11.38 -6.03 -26.21
CA GLU A 56 10.60 -6.96 -27.03
C GLU A 56 9.98 -6.28 -28.26
N ALA A 57 9.50 -5.05 -28.12
CA ALA A 57 8.93 -4.29 -29.23
C ALA A 57 9.99 -3.99 -30.31
N ALA A 58 11.24 -3.74 -29.91
CA ALA A 58 12.38 -3.56 -30.83
C ALA A 58 12.67 -4.84 -31.64
N GLN A 59 12.27 -6.01 -31.14
CA GLN A 59 12.37 -7.31 -31.82
C GLN A 59 11.12 -7.63 -32.67
N GLY A 60 10.19 -6.67 -32.81
CA GLY A 60 8.97 -6.81 -33.63
C GLY A 60 7.75 -7.37 -32.90
N SER A 61 7.78 -7.49 -31.58
CA SER A 61 6.63 -7.98 -30.80
C SER A 61 5.46 -7.00 -30.81
N MET A 62 4.37 -7.34 -31.50
CA MET A 62 3.13 -6.57 -31.49
C MET A 62 2.46 -6.59 -30.12
N ALA A 63 2.59 -7.69 -29.38
CA ALA A 63 2.06 -7.82 -28.02
C ALA A 63 2.74 -6.82 -27.06
N ALA A 64 4.07 -6.65 -27.17
CA ALA A 64 4.81 -5.68 -26.38
C ALA A 64 4.42 -4.24 -26.73
N GLN A 65 4.20 -3.91 -27.99
CA GLN A 65 3.69 -2.60 -28.42
C GLN A 65 2.34 -2.28 -27.80
N THR A 66 1.44 -3.27 -27.80
CA THR A 66 0.11 -3.15 -27.15
C THR A 66 0.26 -2.93 -25.63
N SER A 67 1.13 -3.68 -24.97
CA SER A 67 1.41 -3.54 -23.54
C SER A 67 1.95 -2.15 -23.18
N ILE A 68 2.87 -1.61 -23.96
CA ILE A 68 3.38 -0.24 -23.81
C ILE A 68 2.24 0.78 -23.94
N HIS A 69 1.36 0.61 -24.94
CA HIS A 69 0.24 1.50 -25.14
C HIS A 69 -0.73 1.46 -23.94
N MET A 70 -1.09 0.27 -23.49
CA MET A 70 -1.97 0.09 -22.33
C MET A 70 -1.37 0.71 -21.06
N LEU A 71 -0.06 0.52 -20.82
CA LEU A 71 0.62 1.12 -19.67
C LEU A 71 0.51 2.65 -19.67
N LYS A 72 0.76 3.28 -20.82
CA LYS A 72 0.68 4.76 -20.98
C LYS A 72 -0.73 5.29 -20.81
N MET A 73 -1.76 4.49 -21.09
CA MET A 73 -3.17 4.88 -20.99
C MET A 73 -3.79 4.57 -19.61
N THR A 74 -3.11 3.77 -18.79
CA THR A 74 -3.62 3.41 -17.47
C THR A 74 -3.29 4.52 -16.46
N PRO A 75 -4.29 5.24 -15.93
CA PRO A 75 -4.02 6.28 -14.96
C PRO A 75 -3.58 5.66 -13.63
N THR A 76 -2.51 6.18 -13.07
CA THR A 76 -2.11 5.84 -11.70
C THR A 76 -2.95 6.64 -10.73
N VAL A 77 -3.79 5.97 -9.95
CA VAL A 77 -4.70 6.61 -9.01
C VAL A 77 -4.34 6.25 -7.57
N GLY A 78 -4.11 7.26 -6.76
CA GLY A 78 -4.60 7.27 -5.44
C GLY A 78 -3.71 7.15 -4.25
N ALA A 79 -4.37 7.59 -3.18
CA ALA A 79 -3.90 7.52 -1.81
C ALA A 79 -3.85 6.07 -1.25
N SER A 80 -4.26 5.05 -2.01
CA SER A 80 -4.39 3.68 -1.50
C SER A 80 -3.07 3.11 -0.97
N GLY A 81 -1.94 3.45 -1.58
CA GLY A 81 -0.63 3.08 -1.04
C GLY A 81 -0.39 3.63 0.37
N ALA A 82 -0.73 4.90 0.62
CA ALA A 82 -0.68 5.47 1.96
C ALA A 82 -1.67 4.78 2.92
N ILE A 83 -2.85 4.41 2.43
CA ILE A 83 -3.87 3.68 3.21
C ILE A 83 -3.37 2.29 3.63
N TYR A 84 -2.68 1.56 2.75
CA TYR A 84 -2.03 0.30 3.13
C TYR A 84 -0.92 0.52 4.17
N GLY A 85 -0.20 1.64 4.09
CA GLY A 85 0.70 2.08 5.15
C GLY A 85 -0.02 2.28 6.50
N VAL A 86 -1.18 2.94 6.50
CA VAL A 86 -2.03 3.13 7.69
C VAL A 86 -2.47 1.78 8.28
N LEU A 87 -2.90 0.84 7.44
CA LEU A 87 -3.25 -0.52 7.88
C LEU A 87 -2.06 -1.24 8.51
N MET A 88 -0.87 -1.13 7.91
CA MET A 88 0.37 -1.68 8.49
C MET A 88 0.67 -1.04 9.84
N GLY A 89 0.59 0.29 9.94
CA GLY A 89 0.79 1.03 11.19
C GLY A 89 -0.15 0.54 12.29
N TYR A 90 -1.43 0.41 11.98
CA TYR A 90 -2.43 -0.11 12.90
C TYR A 90 -2.11 -1.55 13.35
N ALA A 91 -1.84 -2.45 12.40
CA ALA A 91 -1.55 -3.84 12.70
C ALA A 91 -0.28 -4.03 13.56
N MET A 92 0.71 -3.14 13.40
CA MET A 92 1.93 -3.17 14.21
C MET A 92 1.73 -2.63 15.64
N LEU A 93 0.79 -1.69 15.85
CA LEU A 93 0.47 -1.16 17.16
C LEU A 93 -0.54 -2.02 17.92
N TYR A 94 -1.47 -2.60 17.19
CA TYR A 94 -2.60 -3.37 17.73
C TYR A 94 -2.71 -4.75 17.07
N PRO A 95 -1.64 -5.59 17.12
CA PRO A 95 -1.55 -6.82 16.33
C PRO A 95 -2.63 -7.85 16.64
N ASP A 96 -3.14 -7.86 17.85
CA ASP A 96 -4.14 -8.83 18.32
C ASP A 96 -5.57 -8.27 18.31
N SER A 97 -5.78 -7.03 17.88
CA SER A 97 -7.13 -6.48 17.69
C SER A 97 -7.88 -7.25 16.61
N MET A 98 -9.17 -7.52 16.87
CA MET A 98 -10.01 -8.25 15.93
C MET A 98 -10.59 -7.29 14.88
N LEU A 99 -10.35 -7.58 13.61
CA LEU A 99 -10.95 -6.91 12.48
C LEU A 99 -11.97 -7.84 11.84
N THR A 100 -13.21 -7.37 11.71
CA THR A 100 -14.28 -8.15 11.10
C THR A 100 -14.55 -7.64 9.70
N LEU A 101 -14.36 -8.49 8.70
CA LEU A 101 -14.86 -8.26 7.35
C LEU A 101 -16.38 -8.44 7.35
N VAL A 102 -17.08 -7.60 6.60
CA VAL A 102 -18.55 -7.69 6.47
C VAL A 102 -18.93 -8.80 5.47
N LEU A 103 -18.15 -8.95 4.40
CA LEU A 103 -18.35 -9.92 3.33
C LEU A 103 -17.00 -10.51 2.87
N PRO A 104 -16.75 -11.79 3.13
CA PRO A 104 -17.49 -12.72 4.00
C PRO A 104 -17.39 -12.30 5.47
N PRO A 105 -18.32 -12.68 6.35
CA PRO A 105 -18.28 -12.32 7.77
C PRO A 105 -17.19 -13.13 8.51
N VAL A 106 -15.95 -12.68 8.37
CA VAL A 106 -14.76 -13.33 8.96
C VAL A 106 -14.05 -12.33 9.84
N SER A 107 -13.75 -12.76 11.07
CA SER A 107 -12.98 -11.98 12.03
C SER A 107 -11.54 -12.50 12.10
N LEU A 108 -10.59 -11.61 11.91
CA LEU A 108 -9.16 -11.91 11.93
C LEU A 108 -8.42 -10.91 12.83
N LYS A 109 -7.34 -11.37 13.47
CA LYS A 109 -6.43 -10.45 14.14
C LYS A 109 -5.76 -9.53 13.12
N ALA A 110 -5.59 -8.26 13.46
CA ALA A 110 -5.04 -7.24 12.56
C ALA A 110 -3.72 -7.66 11.89
N LYS A 111 -2.82 -8.31 12.62
CA LYS A 111 -1.56 -8.85 12.06
C LYS A 111 -1.80 -9.85 10.92
N TRP A 112 -2.76 -10.76 11.08
CA TRP A 112 -3.08 -11.76 10.05
C TRP A 112 -3.82 -11.14 8.88
N PHE A 113 -4.73 -10.20 9.17
CA PHE A 113 -5.41 -9.43 8.14
C PHE A 113 -4.41 -8.79 7.18
N VAL A 114 -3.46 -8.00 7.70
CA VAL A 114 -2.47 -7.31 6.88
C VAL A 114 -1.53 -8.27 6.14
N LEU A 115 -1.11 -9.38 6.78
CA LEU A 115 -0.25 -10.38 6.13
C LEU A 115 -0.95 -11.11 4.98
N ILE A 116 -2.23 -11.47 5.15
CA ILE A 116 -3.02 -12.11 4.10
C ILE A 116 -3.22 -11.14 2.92
N PHE A 117 -3.58 -9.88 3.20
CA PHE A 117 -3.70 -8.88 2.16
C PHE A 117 -2.38 -8.63 1.43
N ALA A 118 -1.26 -8.53 2.16
CA ALA A 118 0.06 -8.41 1.54
C ALA A 118 0.38 -9.60 0.61
N GLY A 119 0.02 -10.83 1.03
CA GLY A 119 0.17 -12.03 0.21
C GLY A 119 -0.69 -12.00 -1.06
N ILE A 120 -1.94 -11.56 -0.94
CA ILE A 120 -2.85 -11.39 -2.09
C ILE A 120 -2.29 -10.33 -3.05
N GLU A 121 -1.88 -9.16 -2.56
CA GLU A 121 -1.29 -8.10 -3.37
C GLU A 121 -0.04 -8.56 -4.11
N LEU A 122 0.82 -9.34 -3.44
CA LEU A 122 2.01 -9.89 -4.06
C LEU A 122 1.68 -10.89 -5.17
N LEU A 123 0.77 -11.83 -4.91
CA LEU A 123 0.36 -12.84 -5.89
C LEU A 123 -0.32 -12.20 -7.11
N THR A 124 -1.25 -11.27 -6.89
CA THR A 124 -1.95 -10.58 -7.97
C THR A 124 -1.01 -9.66 -8.77
N GLY A 125 -0.05 -9.02 -8.10
CA GLY A 125 0.99 -8.22 -8.75
C GLY A 125 1.90 -9.06 -9.66
N ILE A 126 2.32 -10.25 -9.20
CA ILE A 126 3.19 -11.15 -9.98
C ILE A 126 2.42 -11.81 -11.14
N THR A 127 1.18 -12.22 -10.90
CA THR A 127 0.36 -12.88 -11.92
C THR A 127 -0.27 -11.90 -12.92
N GLY A 128 -0.19 -10.60 -12.67
CA GLY A 128 -0.80 -9.56 -13.52
C GLY A 128 -2.33 -9.54 -13.47
N THR A 129 -2.95 -10.24 -12.52
CA THR A 129 -4.40 -10.29 -12.36
C THR A 129 -4.91 -9.08 -11.57
N GLY A 130 -6.12 -8.61 -11.84
CA GLY A 130 -6.81 -7.62 -11.00
C GLY A 130 -6.28 -6.19 -10.99
N GLY A 131 -5.51 -5.76 -11.99
CA GLY A 131 -5.02 -4.38 -12.09
C GLY A 131 -3.49 -4.22 -12.11
N GLY A 132 -2.75 -5.33 -12.13
CA GLY A 132 -1.31 -5.34 -12.44
C GLY A 132 -0.45 -4.52 -11.47
N ILE A 133 0.12 -3.42 -11.93
CA ILE A 133 1.15 -2.63 -11.22
C ILE A 133 0.63 -1.96 -9.93
N ALA A 134 -0.66 -1.67 -9.84
CA ALA A 134 -1.26 -1.00 -8.66
C ALA A 134 -1.02 -1.81 -7.36
N HIS A 135 -0.94 -3.14 -7.46
CA HIS A 135 -0.64 -4.01 -6.33
C HIS A 135 0.73 -3.73 -5.70
N PHE A 136 1.72 -3.34 -6.51
CA PHE A 136 3.04 -2.96 -6.00
C PHE A 136 3.04 -1.62 -5.26
N ALA A 137 2.13 -0.70 -5.58
CA ALA A 137 1.93 0.51 -4.77
C ALA A 137 1.40 0.15 -3.37
N HIS A 138 0.45 -0.78 -3.26
CA HIS A 138 -0.06 -1.25 -1.96
C HIS A 138 1.04 -1.92 -1.13
N LEU A 139 1.81 -2.82 -1.75
CA LEU A 139 2.98 -3.44 -1.12
C LEU A 139 4.02 -2.40 -0.68
N GLY A 140 4.28 -1.40 -1.51
CA GLY A 140 5.15 -0.28 -1.18
C GLY A 140 4.68 0.45 0.09
N GLY A 141 3.40 0.76 0.19
CA GLY A 141 2.81 1.36 1.39
C GLY A 141 3.01 0.52 2.64
N LEU A 142 2.75 -0.80 2.55
CA LEU A 142 3.00 -1.74 3.65
C LEU A 142 4.47 -1.76 4.07
N ILE A 143 5.41 -1.84 3.12
CA ILE A 143 6.85 -1.90 3.38
C ILE A 143 7.33 -0.62 4.07
N PHE A 144 7.00 0.55 3.51
CA PHE A 144 7.42 1.82 4.09
C PHE A 144 6.75 2.08 5.45
N GLY A 145 5.49 1.66 5.63
CA GLY A 145 4.81 1.69 6.92
C GLY A 145 5.54 0.84 7.95
N TYR A 146 5.88 -0.39 7.61
CA TYR A 146 6.65 -1.29 8.46
C TYR A 146 8.01 -0.69 8.85
N ILE A 147 8.78 -0.23 7.86
CA ILE A 147 10.12 0.34 8.09
C ILE A 147 10.03 1.54 9.03
N LEU A 148 9.10 2.48 8.76
CA LEU A 148 8.98 3.70 9.56
C LEU A 148 8.60 3.41 11.00
N ILE A 149 7.66 2.50 11.24
CA ILE A 149 7.31 2.05 12.59
C ILE A 149 8.52 1.41 13.31
N ARG A 150 9.29 0.57 12.62
CA ARG A 150 10.49 -0.05 13.20
C ARG A 150 11.54 1.00 13.57
N VAL A 151 11.76 1.99 12.71
CA VAL A 151 12.68 3.11 12.98
C VAL A 151 12.21 3.93 14.20
N TRP A 152 10.92 4.28 14.24
CA TRP A 152 10.37 5.04 15.37
C TRP A 152 10.42 4.27 16.68
N LYS A 153 10.12 2.95 16.64
CA LYS A 153 10.25 2.09 17.82
C LYS A 153 11.68 2.06 18.35
N LYS A 154 12.67 1.90 17.45
CA LYS A 154 14.09 1.86 17.83
C LYS A 154 14.57 3.19 18.42
N ARG A 155 14.00 4.32 17.97
CA ARG A 155 14.35 5.67 18.44
C ARG A 155 13.53 6.13 19.66
N GLY A 156 12.68 5.29 20.22
CA GLY A 156 11.79 5.66 21.34
C GLY A 156 10.60 6.56 20.95
N HIS A 157 10.47 6.91 19.67
CA HIS A 157 9.47 7.87 19.21
C HIS A 157 8.07 7.29 18.98
N LEU A 158 7.87 5.99 19.17
CA LEU A 158 6.61 5.34 18.79
C LEU A 158 5.44 5.72 19.71
N TYR A 159 5.71 5.98 20.97
CA TYR A 159 4.69 6.18 22.01
C TYR A 159 4.66 7.59 22.60
N SER A 160 5.56 8.47 22.18
CA SER A 160 5.65 9.79 22.79
C SER A 160 4.61 10.75 22.22
N ARG A 161 3.53 10.94 22.97
CA ARG A 161 2.65 12.10 22.84
C ARG A 161 3.02 13.21 23.83
N TYR A 162 3.85 12.90 24.83
CA TYR A 162 4.11 13.75 26.01
C TYR A 162 5.56 13.69 26.53
N ASP A 163 6.54 13.30 25.68
CA ASP A 163 7.97 13.41 26.03
C ASP A 163 8.60 14.59 25.31
#